data_b5b4a99306f914519129b7f8a363bfcd
#
_entry.id   b5b4a99306f914519129b7f8a363bfcd
#
_cell.length_a   1.000
_cell.length_b   1.000
_cell.length_c   1.000
_cell.angle_alpha   90.00
_cell.angle_beta   90.00
_cell.angle_gamma   90.00
#
_symmetry.space_group_name_H-M   'P 1'
#
loop_
_entity.id
_entity.type
_entity.pdbx_description
1 polymer ?
#
loop_
_entity_poly.entity_id
_entity_poly.type
_entity_poly.pdbx_seq_one_letter_code
_entity_poly.pdbx_strand_id
1 'polypeptide(L)'
;MRQKTPTPAARRLWLLALISTAAAALVSACKTAPGDVSSKGPSPQPDAAPRGSARSSNASTPRAYREDGASHLYGLNSSRIYKGKMPPLLYAVGVMNVEIDKTGRVTRLDWLRAPRHAPEVMAEIERTIRSAAPFPAPTRMGKVVYTDTWLWHASGKFQLDTLTEGQS
;
A
#
# COMPACT_ATOMS: atom_id res chain seq x y z
N MET A 1 -45.16 33.95 22.37
CA MET A 1 -45.61 32.75 23.12
C MET A 1 -44.50 31.72 22.97
N ARG A 2 -43.62 31.66 23.94
CA ARG A 2 -43.50 30.69 25.08
C ARG A 2 -43.40 29.26 24.57
N GLN A 3 -42.13 28.76 24.58
CA GLN A 3 -41.58 27.74 25.49
C GLN A 3 -42.07 26.31 25.23
N LYS A 4 -41.16 25.35 25.04
CA LYS A 4 -40.70 24.53 26.17
C LYS A 4 -39.65 23.50 25.73
N THR A 5 -38.48 23.58 26.29
CA THR A 5 -37.57 22.44 26.49
C THR A 5 -38.15 21.53 27.59
N PRO A 6 -37.81 20.26 27.63
CA PRO A 6 -37.14 19.77 28.83
C PRO A 6 -35.98 18.80 28.61
N THR A 7 -34.94 19.00 29.35
CA THR A 7 -33.94 18.09 29.91
C THR A 7 -34.55 17.31 31.09
N PRO A 8 -33.84 16.45 31.82
CA PRO A 8 -32.84 15.42 31.54
C PRO A 8 -33.04 14.10 32.33
N ALA A 9 -32.07 13.20 32.22
CA ALA A 9 -31.66 12.24 33.25
C ALA A 9 -32.55 11.05 33.63
N ALA A 10 -32.02 9.87 33.42
CA ALA A 10 -32.11 8.79 34.37
C ALA A 10 -30.89 7.89 34.30
N ARG A 11 -30.04 8.05 35.29
CA ARG A 11 -29.06 7.11 35.81
C ARG A 11 -29.76 5.76 36.09
N ARG A 12 -29.15 4.67 35.75
CA ARG A 12 -29.23 3.44 36.59
C ARG A 12 -27.90 2.71 36.51
N LEU A 13 -27.17 2.84 37.60
CA LEU A 13 -26.18 1.88 38.09
C LEU A 13 -26.84 0.53 38.28
N TRP A 14 -26.20 -0.52 37.91
CA TRP A 14 -26.31 -1.82 38.56
C TRP A 14 -24.90 -2.35 38.85
N LEU A 15 -24.77 -2.62 40.13
CA LEU A 15 -23.59 -3.08 40.86
C LEU A 15 -23.41 -4.57 40.71
N LEU A 16 -22.14 -4.98 40.62
CA LEU A 16 -21.45 -6.10 41.29
C LEU A 16 -22.12 -7.50 41.32
N ALA A 17 -21.39 -8.46 40.75
CA ALA A 17 -21.24 -9.75 41.39
C ALA A 17 -19.86 -10.35 41.06
N LEU A 18 -19.04 -10.42 42.08
CA LEU A 18 -17.82 -11.20 42.21
C LEU A 18 -18.18 -12.69 42.34
N ILE A 19 -17.51 -13.58 41.67
CA ILE A 19 -17.21 -14.92 42.21
C ILE A 19 -15.84 -15.35 41.68
N SER A 20 -14.95 -15.49 42.65
CA SER A 20 -13.63 -16.15 42.59
C SER A 20 -13.80 -17.65 42.53
N THR A 21 -12.96 -18.39 41.82
CA THR A 21 -12.38 -19.64 42.29
C THR A 21 -11.06 -19.95 41.62
N ALA A 22 -10.16 -20.37 42.46
CA ALA A 22 -8.74 -20.59 42.26
C ALA A 22 -8.41 -22.03 41.87
N ALA A 23 -7.11 -22.23 41.54
CA ALA A 23 -6.28 -23.44 41.60
C ALA A 23 -6.44 -24.41 40.41
N ALA A 24 -5.40 -24.96 39.81
CA ALA A 24 -4.12 -25.44 40.35
C ALA A 24 -3.08 -25.61 39.23
N ALA A 25 -1.85 -25.45 39.61
CA ALA A 25 -0.65 -25.73 38.86
C ALA A 25 -0.41 -27.25 38.65
N LEU A 26 0.18 -27.58 37.51
CA LEU A 26 1.05 -28.76 37.43
C LEU A 26 2.23 -28.44 36.50
N VAL A 27 3.35 -28.26 37.15
CA VAL A 27 4.70 -28.30 36.62
C VAL A 27 4.99 -29.73 36.23
N SER A 28 5.49 -29.96 35.03
CA SER A 28 6.23 -31.20 34.75
C SER A 28 7.49 -30.88 33.99
N ALA A 29 8.57 -31.12 34.66
CA ALA A 29 9.91 -30.87 34.29
C ALA A 29 10.47 -31.84 33.25
N CYS A 30 11.37 -31.33 32.46
CA CYS A 30 12.59 -31.89 31.87
C CYS A 30 12.75 -33.43 31.77
N LYS A 31 13.07 -33.88 30.55
CA LYS A 31 14.23 -34.78 30.45
C LYS A 31 14.88 -34.66 29.08
N THR A 32 16.14 -34.27 29.15
CA THR A 32 17.15 -34.24 28.11
C THR A 32 17.56 -35.67 27.73
N ALA A 33 17.67 -35.98 26.47
CA ALA A 33 18.63 -36.93 25.93
C ALA A 33 18.92 -36.64 24.47
N PRO A 34 20.18 -36.79 24.02
CA PRO A 34 20.63 -36.36 22.72
C PRO A 34 20.51 -37.46 21.67
N GLY A 35 20.23 -37.10 20.43
CA GLY A 35 20.27 -38.05 19.33
C GLY A 35 19.71 -37.48 18.02
N ASP A 36 20.63 -37.16 17.20
CA ASP A 36 20.62 -37.20 15.74
C ASP A 36 19.76 -36.25 14.89
N VAL A 37 20.55 -35.51 14.20
CA VAL A 37 20.36 -34.72 12.98
C VAL A 37 19.43 -35.39 11.98
N SER A 38 18.32 -34.74 11.67
CA SER A 38 17.75 -34.76 10.33
C SER A 38 17.19 -33.38 10.02
N SER A 39 17.98 -32.61 9.34
CA SER A 39 17.67 -31.32 8.77
C SER A 39 16.57 -31.48 7.73
N LYS A 40 15.33 -31.29 8.13
CA LYS A 40 14.26 -30.96 7.21
C LYS A 40 13.98 -29.47 7.40
N GLY A 41 14.63 -28.67 6.58
CA GLY A 41 14.43 -27.23 6.52
C GLY A 41 12.95 -26.91 6.32
N PRO A 42 12.49 -25.80 6.89
CA PRO A 42 11.13 -25.34 6.64
C PRO A 42 10.97 -25.09 5.15
N SER A 43 9.96 -25.73 4.57
CA SER A 43 9.50 -25.43 3.22
C SER A 43 9.26 -23.93 3.12
N PRO A 44 9.69 -23.27 2.04
CA PRO A 44 9.31 -21.87 1.82
C PRO A 44 7.79 -21.81 1.74
N GLN A 45 7.16 -21.24 2.75
CA GLN A 45 5.81 -20.72 2.58
C GLN A 45 5.87 -19.70 1.44
N PRO A 46 4.94 -19.73 0.48
CA PRO A 46 4.85 -18.62 -0.46
C PRO A 46 4.54 -17.38 0.36
N ASP A 47 5.54 -16.51 0.47
CA ASP A 47 5.43 -15.22 1.09
C ASP A 47 4.23 -14.51 0.46
N ALA A 48 3.18 -14.36 1.24
CA ALA A 48 2.15 -13.38 0.95
C ALA A 48 2.89 -12.05 0.80
N ALA A 49 2.96 -11.54 -0.43
CA ALA A 49 3.63 -10.30 -0.72
C ALA A 49 3.17 -9.24 0.27
N PRO A 50 4.08 -8.63 1.05
CA PRO A 50 3.68 -7.68 2.06
C PRO A 50 3.05 -6.49 1.35
N ARG A 51 1.80 -6.21 1.67
CA ARG A 51 1.16 -4.97 1.27
C ARG A 51 2.03 -3.84 1.80
N GLY A 52 2.68 -3.10 0.88
CA GLY A 52 3.49 -1.96 1.24
C GLY A 52 4.63 -2.28 2.22
N SER A 53 5.48 -3.27 1.91
CA SER A 53 6.70 -3.43 2.68
C SER A 53 7.53 -2.17 2.53
N ALA A 54 7.93 -1.60 3.66
CA ALA A 54 8.78 -0.42 3.74
C ALA A 54 10.19 -0.74 3.19
N ARG A 55 10.29 -0.92 1.87
CA ARG A 55 11.58 -0.94 1.19
C ARG A 55 12.13 0.47 1.24
N SER A 56 13.42 0.59 1.47
CA SER A 56 14.10 1.87 1.32
C SER A 56 14.62 2.01 -0.11
N SER A 57 14.51 3.21 -0.67
CA SER A 57 15.16 3.59 -1.92
C SER A 57 16.51 4.23 -1.62
N ASN A 58 17.55 3.79 -2.32
CA ASN A 58 18.88 4.40 -2.28
C ASN A 58 19.07 5.49 -3.34
N ALA A 59 18.03 5.84 -4.07
CA ALA A 59 18.07 6.89 -5.06
C ALA A 59 18.45 8.24 -4.43
N SER A 60 19.36 8.95 -5.10
CA SER A 60 19.85 10.26 -4.66
C SER A 60 19.22 11.43 -5.42
N THR A 61 18.40 11.13 -6.42
CA THR A 61 17.71 12.13 -7.24
C THR A 61 16.28 11.70 -7.52
N PRO A 62 15.33 12.62 -7.75
CA PRO A 62 13.97 12.27 -8.15
C PRO A 62 13.91 11.42 -9.43
N ARG A 63 14.82 11.67 -10.38
CA ARG A 63 14.91 10.90 -11.62
C ARG A 63 15.27 9.43 -11.35
N ALA A 64 16.26 9.17 -10.50
CA ALA A 64 16.61 7.79 -10.11
C ALA A 64 15.50 7.12 -9.31
N TYR A 65 14.77 7.86 -8.49
CA TYR A 65 13.65 7.36 -7.71
C TYR A 65 12.47 6.89 -8.56
N ARG A 66 12.31 7.41 -9.78
CA ARG A 66 11.21 7.01 -10.68
C ARG A 66 11.16 5.51 -10.91
N GLU A 67 12.31 4.88 -11.11
CA GLU A 67 12.40 3.43 -11.32
C GLU A 67 11.94 2.65 -10.10
N ASP A 68 12.36 3.06 -8.89
CA ASP A 68 11.93 2.43 -7.63
C ASP A 68 10.42 2.57 -7.40
N GLY A 69 9.87 3.77 -7.64
CA GLY A 69 8.45 4.05 -7.52
C GLY A 69 7.59 3.28 -8.53
N ALA A 70 8.03 3.25 -9.80
CA ALA A 70 7.33 2.52 -10.85
C ALA A 70 7.38 1.00 -10.61
N SER A 71 8.54 0.46 -10.23
CA SER A 71 8.70 -0.96 -9.89
C SER A 71 7.83 -1.38 -8.71
N HIS A 72 7.71 -0.50 -7.71
CA HIS A 72 6.83 -0.72 -6.56
C HIS A 72 5.36 -0.81 -7.00
N LEU A 73 4.89 0.12 -7.83
CA LEU A 73 3.54 0.09 -8.39
C LEU A 73 3.30 -1.17 -9.24
N TYR A 74 4.26 -1.58 -10.07
CA TYR A 74 4.15 -2.79 -10.89
C TYR A 74 4.06 -4.04 -10.03
N GLY A 75 4.87 -4.15 -8.99
CA GLY A 75 4.84 -5.29 -8.07
C GLY A 75 3.48 -5.47 -7.40
N LEU A 76 2.82 -4.38 -6.99
CA LEU A 76 1.52 -4.40 -6.34
C LEU A 76 0.34 -4.54 -7.31
N ASN A 77 0.55 -4.29 -8.61
CA ASN A 77 -0.50 -4.26 -9.63
C ASN A 77 -0.21 -5.20 -10.81
N SER A 78 0.54 -6.28 -10.60
CA SER A 78 1.03 -7.15 -11.68
C SER A 78 -0.05 -7.69 -12.61
N SER A 79 -1.25 -7.97 -12.10
CA SER A 79 -2.42 -8.41 -12.89
C SER A 79 -3.02 -7.32 -13.76
N ARG A 80 -2.77 -6.06 -13.42
CA ARG A 80 -3.30 -4.86 -14.11
C ARG A 80 -2.30 -4.22 -15.06
N ILE A 81 -1.07 -4.72 -15.07
CA ILE A 81 -0.06 -4.24 -16.03
C ILE A 81 -0.40 -4.78 -17.41
N TYR A 82 -0.44 -3.89 -18.39
CA TYR A 82 -0.56 -4.28 -19.79
C TYR A 82 0.73 -4.96 -20.24
N LYS A 83 0.63 -6.11 -20.87
CA LYS A 83 1.78 -6.90 -21.32
C LYS A 83 2.08 -6.60 -22.78
N GLY A 84 3.36 -6.44 -23.09
CA GLY A 84 3.81 -6.11 -24.43
C GLY A 84 3.65 -4.62 -24.77
N LYS A 85 3.91 -4.28 -26.01
CA LYS A 85 3.80 -2.90 -26.49
C LYS A 85 2.36 -2.39 -26.42
N MET A 86 2.21 -1.16 -25.96
CA MET A 86 0.90 -0.50 -25.94
C MET A 86 0.42 -0.20 -27.38
N PRO A 87 -0.90 -0.28 -27.66
CA PRO A 87 -1.43 0.12 -28.95
C PRO A 87 -1.29 1.63 -29.16
N PRO A 88 -1.29 2.11 -30.41
CA PRO A 88 -1.08 3.53 -30.71
C PRO A 88 -2.18 4.44 -30.17
N LEU A 89 -3.40 3.92 -30.00
CA LEU A 89 -4.53 4.65 -29.43
C LEU A 89 -4.77 4.19 -27.99
N LEU A 90 -4.36 5.03 -27.05
CA LEU A 90 -4.61 4.84 -25.63
C LEU A 90 -5.96 5.45 -25.23
N TYR A 91 -6.65 4.81 -24.30
CA TYR A 91 -7.90 5.34 -23.76
C TYR A 91 -7.66 6.63 -22.97
N ALA A 92 -6.59 6.66 -22.16
CA ALA A 92 -6.21 7.86 -21.42
C ALA A 92 -4.68 7.94 -21.22
N VAL A 93 -4.16 9.17 -21.19
CA VAL A 93 -2.78 9.46 -20.84
C VAL A 93 -2.78 10.58 -19.82
N GLY A 94 -2.18 10.35 -18.67
CA GLY A 94 -2.10 11.32 -17.58
C GLY A 94 -0.70 11.41 -17.00
N VAL A 95 -0.33 12.59 -16.48
CA VAL A 95 0.93 12.81 -15.77
C VAL A 95 0.63 13.25 -14.36
N MET A 96 1.16 12.52 -13.38
CA MET A 96 0.89 12.73 -11.96
C MET A 96 2.18 12.96 -11.19
N ASN A 97 2.17 13.95 -10.31
CA ASN A 97 3.13 14.11 -9.23
C ASN A 97 2.62 13.46 -7.95
N VAL A 98 3.47 12.69 -7.31
CA VAL A 98 3.21 12.04 -6.03
C VAL A 98 4.26 12.54 -5.03
N GLU A 99 3.85 13.34 -4.05
CA GLU A 99 4.74 13.76 -2.98
C GLU A 99 4.84 12.64 -1.93
N ILE A 100 6.07 12.21 -1.67
CA ILE A 100 6.38 11.09 -0.78
C ILE A 100 7.32 11.57 0.31
N ASP A 101 6.94 11.35 1.57
CA ASP A 101 7.73 11.73 2.72
C ASP A 101 8.86 10.72 3.02
N LYS A 102 9.67 11.04 4.03
CA LYS A 102 10.81 10.21 4.47
C LYS A 102 10.44 8.77 4.89
N THR A 103 9.15 8.51 5.14
CA THR A 103 8.64 7.20 5.56
C THR A 103 7.94 6.44 4.43
N GLY A 104 7.91 7.01 3.23
CA GLY A 104 7.21 6.42 2.08
C GLY A 104 5.72 6.75 2.01
N ARG A 105 5.20 7.59 2.90
CA ARG A 105 3.79 7.98 2.86
C ARG A 105 3.54 8.99 1.75
N VAL A 106 2.44 8.81 1.04
CA VAL A 106 1.93 9.77 0.07
C VAL A 106 1.29 10.93 0.82
N THR A 107 1.85 12.12 0.67
CA THR A 107 1.38 13.35 1.32
C THR A 107 0.49 14.18 0.42
N ARG A 108 0.75 14.15 -0.90
CA ARG A 108 -0.02 14.91 -1.90
C ARG A 108 -0.01 14.22 -3.26
N LEU A 109 -1.09 14.38 -4.00
CA LEU A 109 -1.22 14.05 -5.41
C LEU A 109 -1.55 15.32 -6.18
N ASP A 110 -0.86 15.51 -7.30
CA ASP A 110 -1.03 16.70 -8.13
C ASP A 110 -0.94 16.33 -9.62
N TRP A 111 -2.00 16.62 -10.36
CA TRP A 111 -2.05 16.34 -11.79
C TRP A 111 -1.28 17.40 -12.59
N LEU A 112 -0.17 17.02 -13.21
CA LEU A 112 0.48 17.87 -14.23
C LEU A 112 -0.31 17.86 -15.54
N ARG A 113 -0.85 16.69 -15.90
CA ARG A 113 -1.73 16.51 -17.05
C ARG A 113 -2.85 15.52 -16.67
N ALA A 114 -4.04 16.04 -16.49
CA ALA A 114 -5.20 15.23 -16.15
C ALA A 114 -5.93 14.79 -17.43
N PRO A 115 -6.25 13.49 -17.59
CA PRO A 115 -7.09 13.01 -18.68
C PRO A 115 -8.58 13.32 -18.38
N ARG A 116 -8.97 14.57 -18.50
CA ARG A 116 -10.30 15.08 -18.09
C ARG A 116 -11.48 14.43 -18.81
N HIS A 117 -11.24 13.80 -19.96
CA HIS A 117 -12.25 13.04 -20.69
C HIS A 117 -12.54 11.67 -20.06
N ALA A 118 -11.73 11.21 -19.11
CA ALA A 118 -11.85 9.92 -18.44
C ALA A 118 -11.73 10.09 -16.91
N PRO A 119 -12.71 10.73 -16.24
CA PRO A 119 -12.67 10.99 -14.80
C PRO A 119 -12.60 9.71 -13.95
N GLU A 120 -13.16 8.60 -14.44
CA GLU A 120 -13.07 7.29 -13.80
C GLU A 120 -11.62 6.77 -13.79
N VAL A 121 -10.84 7.02 -14.84
CA VAL A 121 -9.42 6.68 -14.90
C VAL A 121 -8.63 7.55 -13.92
N MET A 122 -8.95 8.83 -13.82
CA MET A 122 -8.32 9.71 -12.84
C MET A 122 -8.52 9.19 -11.41
N ALA A 123 -9.76 8.87 -11.06
CA ALA A 123 -10.08 8.32 -9.74
C ALA A 123 -9.37 6.98 -9.48
N GLU A 124 -9.27 6.13 -10.50
CA GLU A 124 -8.60 4.83 -10.41
C GLU A 124 -7.09 4.96 -10.21
N ILE A 125 -6.44 5.89 -10.92
CA ILE A 125 -5.01 6.18 -10.74
C ILE A 125 -4.74 6.68 -9.33
N GLU A 126 -5.52 7.65 -8.84
CA GLU A 126 -5.36 8.17 -7.48
C GLU A 126 -5.56 7.08 -6.42
N ARG A 127 -6.58 6.23 -6.59
CA ARG A 127 -6.81 5.08 -5.70
C ARG A 127 -5.63 4.11 -5.73
N THR A 128 -5.12 3.78 -6.91
CA THR A 128 -3.99 2.87 -7.09
C THR A 128 -2.75 3.38 -6.36
N ILE A 129 -2.44 4.68 -6.50
CA ILE A 129 -1.31 5.30 -5.81
C ILE A 129 -1.50 5.29 -4.29
N ARG A 130 -2.67 5.68 -3.79
CA ARG A 130 -2.95 5.69 -2.35
C ARG A 130 -2.89 4.28 -1.74
N SER A 131 -3.37 3.28 -2.45
CA SER A 131 -3.34 1.88 -2.01
C SER A 131 -1.93 1.27 -2.04
N ALA A 132 -1.03 1.84 -2.83
CA ALA A 132 0.37 1.43 -2.91
C ALA A 132 1.23 2.00 -1.78
N ALA A 133 0.73 2.94 -0.99
CA ALA A 133 1.48 3.47 0.15
C ALA A 133 1.64 2.40 1.27
N PRO A 134 2.80 2.35 1.95
CA PRO A 134 3.96 3.21 1.76
C PRO A 134 4.81 2.83 0.54
N PHE A 135 5.29 3.82 -0.17
CA PHE A 135 6.30 3.69 -1.22
C PHE A 135 7.69 3.43 -0.63
N PRO A 136 8.69 3.02 -1.46
CA PRO A 136 10.07 2.93 -0.98
C PRO A 136 10.52 4.26 -0.35
N ALA A 137 10.95 4.20 0.91
CA ALA A 137 11.34 5.40 1.65
C ALA A 137 12.55 6.08 1.00
N PRO A 138 12.50 7.37 0.64
CA PRO A 138 13.59 8.08 -0.03
C PRO A 138 14.68 8.48 0.96
N THR A 139 15.44 7.50 1.47
CA THR A 139 16.36 7.66 2.61
C THR A 139 17.46 8.70 2.38
N ARG A 140 17.93 8.84 1.13
CA ARG A 140 18.99 9.81 0.79
C ARG A 140 18.47 11.23 0.54
N MET A 141 17.18 11.37 0.26
CA MET A 141 16.57 12.67 -0.07
C MET A 141 15.66 13.20 1.05
N GLY A 142 15.25 12.34 1.98
CA GLY A 142 14.32 12.67 3.06
C GLY A 142 12.86 12.88 2.60
N LYS A 143 12.65 13.30 1.37
CA LYS A 143 11.37 13.41 0.66
C LYS A 143 11.62 13.42 -0.83
N VAL A 144 10.62 13.09 -1.62
CA VAL A 144 10.72 13.12 -3.09
C VAL A 144 9.37 13.44 -3.72
N VAL A 145 9.42 14.08 -4.88
CA VAL A 145 8.29 14.13 -5.81
C VAL A 145 8.54 13.09 -6.89
N TYR A 146 7.73 12.03 -6.87
CA TYR A 146 7.72 11.00 -7.90
C TYR A 146 6.75 11.41 -9.00
N THR A 147 7.27 11.57 -10.21
CA THR A 147 6.48 11.94 -11.38
C THR A 147 6.50 10.82 -12.39
N ASP A 148 5.34 10.39 -12.87
CA ASP A 148 5.27 9.43 -13.97
C ASP A 148 4.08 9.69 -14.89
N THR A 149 4.18 9.15 -16.10
CA THR A 149 3.11 9.17 -17.10
C THR A 149 2.39 7.84 -17.07
N TRP A 150 1.08 7.90 -16.88
CA TRP A 150 0.17 6.76 -16.90
C TRP A 150 -0.38 6.57 -18.30
N LEU A 151 -0.06 5.43 -18.90
CA LEU A 151 -0.54 5.00 -20.20
C LEU A 151 -1.69 4.01 -19.97
N TRP A 152 -2.91 4.43 -20.20
CA TRP A 152 -4.10 3.65 -19.84
C TRP A 152 -4.78 3.06 -21.07
N HIS A 153 -4.94 1.73 -21.07
CA HIS A 153 -5.62 1.00 -22.12
C HIS A 153 -7.11 0.84 -21.83
N ALA A 154 -7.94 0.71 -22.86
CA ALA A 154 -9.39 0.54 -22.74
C ALA A 154 -9.82 -0.71 -21.93
N SER A 155 -8.95 -1.70 -21.78
CA SER A 155 -9.20 -2.88 -20.94
C SER A 155 -9.08 -2.61 -19.43
N GLY A 156 -8.74 -1.39 -18.99
CA GLY A 156 -8.46 -1.05 -17.60
C GLY A 156 -7.05 -1.43 -17.13
N LYS A 157 -6.21 -1.93 -18.03
CA LYS A 157 -4.79 -2.17 -17.76
C LYS A 157 -3.96 -0.94 -18.14
N PHE A 158 -2.80 -0.81 -17.52
CA PHE A 158 -1.93 0.35 -17.72
C PHE A 158 -0.44 -0.03 -17.82
N GLN A 159 0.34 0.90 -18.31
CA GLN A 159 1.79 0.97 -18.13
C GLN A 159 2.17 2.35 -17.59
N LEU A 160 3.33 2.41 -16.94
CA LEU A 160 4.00 3.65 -16.58
C LEU A 160 5.11 3.91 -17.59
N ASP A 161 5.26 5.16 -18.03
CA ASP A 161 6.28 5.54 -19.03
C ASP A 161 7.69 5.13 -18.60
N THR A 162 7.97 5.19 -17.30
CA THR A 162 9.26 4.76 -16.74
C THR A 162 9.61 3.29 -17.03
N LEU A 163 8.61 2.40 -17.11
CA LEU A 163 8.79 0.96 -17.33
C LEU A 163 8.00 0.45 -18.55
N THR A 164 7.67 1.33 -19.48
CA THR A 164 6.91 0.95 -20.68
C THR A 164 7.71 0.05 -21.60
N GLU A 165 7.03 -0.89 -22.25
CA GLU A 165 7.58 -1.71 -23.33
C GLU A 165 7.49 -0.98 -24.70
N GLY A 166 7.07 0.26 -24.70
CA GLY A 166 6.88 1.10 -25.88
C GLY A 166 5.50 0.98 -26.50
N GLN A 167 5.34 1.64 -27.65
CA GLN A 167 4.13 1.56 -28.49
C GLN A 167 4.44 0.83 -29.79
N SER A 168 3.42 0.16 -30.35
CA SER A 168 3.52 -0.55 -31.65
C SER A 168 3.19 0.37 -32.80
#